data_653f3b2713aa8025fec5078a7207a4ca
#
_entry.id   653f3b2713aa8025fec5078a7207a4ca
#
_cell.length_a   1.000
_cell.length_b   1.000
_cell.length_c   1.000
_cell.angle_alpha   90.00
_cell.angle_beta   90.00
_cell.angle_gamma   90.00
#
_symmetry.space_group_name_H-M   'P 1'
#
loop_
_entity.id
_entity.type
_entity.pdbx_description
1 polymer ?
#
loop_
_entity_poly.entity_id
_entity_poly.type
_entity_poly.pdbx_seq_one_letter_code
_entity_poly.pdbx_strand_id
1 'polypeptide(L)'
;MDMVTSHHNTHPLNNVSDHSFLLSLLVSLTIPAVNTYVLISGYFGIKFKWNSVFAFAFQALFFSFITYFITSIYSDYFSHINIVRVIFPISTGRWWFLTTYFLLMLLAPFIEIALERVSRKQLLYTLILYFCINTIGPYLRPANIGENLQNFIFIYLLGAYLRRIDKSKIKSKYILSVFIISTTLILVLMSFVIAIVNEKSISTALQLFLQYRNPLIYIQSVSLLLLFLNFHPFCNQSLNSLSKNVFSIYLLSEGLGYGIYTLWASIMEISIILGLSFIFLLSAIAIILDRIRGGIFSKIMFLSKNK
;
A
#
# COMPACT_ATOMS: atom_id res chain seq x y z
N MET A 1 30.64 -0.89 -6.94
CA MET A 1 29.67 -0.14 -6.12
C MET A 1 28.39 0.21 -6.87
N ASP A 2 28.25 -0.24 -8.11
CA ASP A 2 27.24 0.22 -9.08
C ASP A 2 26.15 -0.81 -9.43
N MET A 3 26.01 -1.90 -8.66
CA MET A 3 24.98 -2.95 -8.90
C MET A 3 23.71 -2.84 -8.05
N VAL A 4 23.62 -1.90 -7.11
CA VAL A 4 22.47 -1.79 -6.19
C VAL A 4 21.40 -0.83 -6.70
N THR A 5 21.70 0.03 -7.67
CA THR A 5 20.77 1.04 -8.18
C THR A 5 19.92 0.62 -9.38
N SER A 6 20.19 -0.53 -10.01
CA SER A 6 19.46 -0.96 -11.22
C SER A 6 18.16 -1.74 -10.96
N HIS A 7 17.87 -2.15 -9.72
CA HIS A 7 16.74 -3.03 -9.41
C HIS A 7 15.41 -2.34 -9.08
N HIS A 8 15.40 -1.01 -8.93
CA HIS A 8 14.16 -0.29 -8.65
C HIS A 8 13.40 0.23 -9.89
N ASN A 9 13.94 0.04 -11.11
CA ASN A 9 13.43 0.72 -12.30
C ASN A 9 12.56 -0.13 -13.25
N THR A 10 12.19 -1.34 -12.90
CA THR A 10 11.31 -2.12 -13.77
C THR A 10 9.93 -2.29 -13.14
N HIS A 11 9.10 -1.26 -13.28
CA HIS A 11 7.65 -1.42 -13.10
C HIS A 11 7.14 -2.45 -14.13
N PRO A 12 6.19 -3.33 -13.75
CA PRO A 12 5.59 -4.32 -14.66
C PRO A 12 4.92 -3.71 -15.90
N LEU A 13 4.76 -2.38 -15.91
CA LEU A 13 4.21 -1.62 -17.05
C LEU A 13 5.14 -1.52 -18.27
N ASN A 14 6.40 -1.92 -18.16
CA ASN A 14 7.37 -1.76 -19.26
C ASN A 14 7.17 -2.74 -20.45
N ASN A 15 6.38 -3.81 -20.28
CA ASN A 15 6.21 -4.86 -21.28
C ASN A 15 4.79 -4.98 -21.85
N VAL A 16 3.90 -3.99 -21.58
CA VAL A 16 2.48 -4.11 -21.94
C VAL A 16 2.16 -3.19 -23.12
N SER A 17 2.40 -3.63 -24.34
CA SER A 17 2.09 -2.86 -25.55
C SER A 17 0.62 -2.94 -25.99
N ASP A 18 -0.09 -4.04 -25.78
CA ASP A 18 -1.44 -4.23 -26.35
C ASP A 18 -2.60 -4.27 -25.36
N HIS A 19 -2.36 -4.41 -24.06
CA HIS A 19 -3.42 -4.35 -23.03
C HIS A 19 -3.35 -3.05 -22.21
N SER A 20 -2.78 -2.00 -22.79
CA SER A 20 -2.41 -0.76 -22.11
C SER A 20 -3.58 -0.06 -21.41
N PHE A 21 -4.77 -0.02 -22.03
CA PHE A 21 -5.93 0.67 -21.48
C PHE A 21 -6.50 -0.01 -20.22
N LEU A 22 -6.74 -1.33 -20.31
CA LEU A 22 -7.31 -2.08 -19.18
C LEU A 22 -6.37 -2.07 -17.98
N LEU A 23 -5.07 -2.25 -18.21
CA LEU A 23 -4.08 -2.20 -17.18
C LEU A 23 -3.98 -0.79 -16.56
N SER A 24 -4.00 0.25 -17.39
CA SER A 24 -4.03 1.64 -16.93
C SER A 24 -5.28 1.94 -16.10
N LEU A 25 -6.43 1.40 -16.49
CA LEU A 25 -7.67 1.50 -15.74
C LEU A 25 -7.55 0.78 -14.38
N LEU A 26 -7.05 -0.44 -14.36
CA LEU A 26 -6.83 -1.19 -13.11
C LEU A 26 -5.87 -0.46 -12.18
N VAL A 27 -4.75 0.06 -12.69
CA VAL A 27 -3.79 0.84 -11.91
C VAL A 27 -4.45 2.11 -11.37
N SER A 28 -5.19 2.87 -12.19
CA SER A 28 -5.85 4.09 -11.76
C SER A 28 -6.91 3.87 -10.68
N LEU A 29 -7.55 2.70 -10.66
CA LEU A 29 -8.51 2.30 -9.63
C LEU A 29 -7.85 1.79 -8.35
N THR A 30 -6.69 1.15 -8.44
CA THR A 30 -6.03 0.48 -7.32
C THR A 30 -4.98 1.33 -6.62
N ILE A 31 -4.39 2.31 -7.31
CA ILE A 31 -3.33 3.18 -6.78
C ILE A 31 -3.71 3.89 -5.45
N PRO A 32 -4.97 4.32 -5.19
CA PRO A 32 -5.34 4.96 -3.94
C PRO A 32 -5.41 3.98 -2.75
N ALA A 33 -5.30 2.67 -2.96
CA ALA A 33 -5.50 1.67 -1.91
C ALA A 33 -4.54 1.85 -0.74
N VAL A 34 -3.26 2.11 -1.00
CA VAL A 34 -2.23 2.35 0.02
C VAL A 34 -2.57 3.57 0.88
N ASN A 35 -2.87 4.69 0.23
CA ASN A 35 -3.24 5.92 0.93
C ASN A 35 -4.55 5.74 1.71
N THR A 36 -5.54 5.05 1.14
CA THR A 36 -6.82 4.77 1.80
C THR A 36 -6.61 3.92 3.05
N TYR A 37 -5.73 2.93 3.02
CA TYR A 37 -5.40 2.11 4.19
C TYR A 37 -4.83 2.95 5.34
N VAL A 38 -3.91 3.86 5.04
CA VAL A 38 -3.32 4.78 6.03
C VAL A 38 -4.35 5.82 6.50
N LEU A 39 -5.21 6.33 5.60
CA LEU A 39 -6.33 7.22 5.94
C LEU A 39 -7.30 6.57 6.93
N ILE A 40 -7.67 5.31 6.70
CA ILE A 40 -8.51 4.52 7.62
C ILE A 40 -7.83 4.44 8.99
N SER A 41 -6.53 4.17 9.02
CA SER A 41 -5.76 4.09 10.26
C SER A 41 -5.77 5.43 11.03
N GLY A 42 -5.65 6.56 10.33
CA GLY A 42 -5.75 7.89 10.93
C GLY A 42 -7.16 8.28 11.34
N TYR A 43 -8.17 7.85 10.55
CA TYR A 43 -9.57 8.12 10.85
C TYR A 43 -10.05 7.41 12.12
N PHE A 44 -9.72 6.14 12.32
CA PHE A 44 -10.11 5.38 13.50
C PHE A 44 -9.12 5.49 14.67
N GLY A 45 -7.90 5.93 14.41
CA GLY A 45 -6.79 5.95 15.35
C GLY A 45 -6.18 4.56 15.56
N ILE A 46 -4.87 4.46 15.57
CA ILE A 46 -4.15 3.22 15.85
C ILE A 46 -4.12 3.00 17.37
N LYS A 47 -4.81 1.97 17.85
CA LYS A 47 -4.74 1.55 19.25
C LYS A 47 -3.47 0.72 19.47
N PHE A 48 -2.47 1.34 20.04
CA PHE A 48 -1.20 0.69 20.34
C PHE A 48 -1.37 -0.42 21.40
N LYS A 49 -0.91 -1.62 21.06
CA LYS A 49 -0.83 -2.77 21.98
C LYS A 49 0.43 -3.56 21.64
N TRP A 50 1.24 -3.86 22.63
CA TRP A 50 2.46 -4.67 22.44
C TRP A 50 2.20 -5.98 21.72
N ASN A 51 1.12 -6.69 22.08
CA ASN A 51 0.75 -7.94 21.41
C ASN A 51 0.51 -7.74 19.91
N SER A 52 -0.05 -6.61 19.50
CA SER A 52 -0.26 -6.29 18.08
C SER A 52 1.07 -5.99 17.38
N VAL A 53 1.99 -5.31 18.05
CA VAL A 53 3.34 -5.03 17.53
C VAL A 53 4.11 -6.34 17.30
N PHE A 54 4.09 -7.24 18.30
CA PHE A 54 4.73 -8.55 18.18
C PHE A 54 4.07 -9.42 17.13
N ALA A 55 2.73 -9.42 17.04
CA ALA A 55 1.99 -10.17 16.00
C ALA A 55 2.36 -9.69 14.60
N PHE A 56 2.48 -8.37 14.41
CA PHE A 56 2.87 -7.76 13.15
C PHE A 56 4.32 -8.09 12.77
N ALA A 57 5.25 -7.98 13.72
CA ALA A 57 6.65 -8.33 13.50
C ALA A 57 6.82 -9.84 13.20
N PHE A 58 6.09 -10.70 13.91
CA PHE A 58 6.07 -12.14 13.65
C PHE A 58 5.49 -12.47 12.28
N GLN A 59 4.44 -11.76 11.84
CA GLN A 59 3.88 -11.91 10.50
C GLN A 59 4.91 -11.55 9.43
N ALA A 60 5.62 -10.44 9.59
CA ALA A 60 6.69 -10.03 8.70
C ALA A 60 7.79 -11.10 8.60
N LEU A 61 8.24 -11.60 9.74
CA LEU A 61 9.28 -12.63 9.81
C LEU A 61 8.83 -13.94 9.16
N PHE A 62 7.63 -14.42 9.47
CA PHE A 62 7.05 -15.64 8.91
C PHE A 62 6.98 -15.58 7.38
N PHE A 63 6.39 -14.52 6.80
CA PHE A 63 6.33 -14.35 5.36
C PHE A 63 7.71 -14.13 4.73
N SER A 64 8.65 -13.53 5.46
CA SER A 64 10.03 -13.39 5.03
C SER A 64 10.71 -14.73 4.78
N PHE A 65 10.55 -15.69 5.71
CA PHE A 65 11.07 -17.04 5.54
C PHE A 65 10.35 -17.80 4.44
N ILE A 66 9.01 -17.74 4.39
CA ILE A 66 8.22 -18.44 3.36
C ILE A 66 8.60 -17.97 1.96
N THR A 67 8.62 -16.67 1.74
CA THR A 67 8.96 -16.11 0.42
C THR A 67 10.42 -16.37 0.06
N TYR A 68 11.34 -16.34 1.00
CA TYR A 68 12.73 -16.73 0.77
C TYR A 68 12.83 -18.19 0.34
N PHE A 69 12.15 -19.11 1.05
CA PHE A 69 12.16 -20.53 0.74
C PHE A 69 11.57 -20.80 -0.65
N ILE A 70 10.40 -20.23 -0.97
CA ILE A 70 9.77 -20.39 -2.28
C ILE A 70 10.70 -19.90 -3.38
N THR A 71 11.26 -18.71 -3.22
CA THR A 71 12.09 -18.09 -4.25
C THR A 71 13.44 -18.77 -4.41
N SER A 72 13.99 -19.39 -3.36
CA SER A 72 15.23 -20.18 -3.46
C SER A 72 15.08 -21.43 -4.32
N ILE A 73 13.85 -21.93 -4.50
CA ILE A 73 13.58 -23.09 -5.36
C ILE A 73 13.54 -22.70 -6.85
N TYR A 74 13.13 -21.45 -7.16
CA TYR A 74 12.82 -21.07 -8.54
C TYR A 74 13.93 -20.31 -9.25
N SER A 75 14.91 -19.76 -8.55
CA SER A 75 15.90 -18.95 -9.23
C SER A 75 17.26 -18.89 -8.53
N ASP A 76 18.31 -19.06 -9.33
CA ASP A 76 19.70 -18.79 -8.96
C ASP A 76 19.92 -17.34 -8.51
N TYR A 77 18.98 -16.45 -8.87
CA TYR A 77 18.98 -15.03 -8.47
C TYR A 77 18.90 -14.83 -6.95
N PHE A 78 18.31 -15.77 -6.22
CA PHE A 78 18.14 -15.68 -4.77
C PHE A 78 19.32 -16.22 -3.94
N SER A 79 20.31 -16.83 -4.56
CA SER A 79 21.59 -17.16 -3.88
C SER A 79 22.28 -15.92 -3.28
N HIS A 80 21.91 -14.72 -3.75
CA HIS A 80 22.43 -13.43 -3.31
C HIS A 80 21.51 -12.65 -2.34
N ILE A 81 20.31 -13.16 -1.97
CA ILE A 81 19.55 -12.50 -0.90
C ILE A 81 20.32 -12.68 0.39
N ASN A 82 20.83 -11.56 0.88
CA ASN A 82 21.49 -11.51 2.18
C ASN A 82 20.52 -12.04 3.26
N ILE A 83 20.88 -13.14 3.94
CA ILE A 83 20.10 -13.75 5.03
C ILE A 83 19.70 -12.72 6.10
N VAL A 84 20.46 -11.65 6.26
CA VAL A 84 20.13 -10.53 7.16
C VAL A 84 18.80 -9.88 6.77
N ARG A 85 18.50 -9.75 5.46
CA ARG A 85 17.19 -9.23 5.01
C ARG A 85 16.04 -10.16 5.32
N VAL A 86 16.29 -11.44 5.42
CA VAL A 86 15.28 -12.45 5.77
C VAL A 86 14.98 -12.41 7.26
N ILE A 87 16.02 -12.33 8.10
CA ILE A 87 15.90 -12.34 9.57
C ILE A 87 15.39 -10.99 10.08
N PHE A 88 15.78 -9.88 9.45
CA PHE A 88 15.41 -8.52 9.87
C PHE A 88 14.61 -7.78 8.76
N PRO A 89 13.43 -8.30 8.36
CA PRO A 89 12.69 -7.77 7.21
C PRO A 89 12.22 -6.33 7.41
N ILE A 90 11.92 -5.92 8.63
CA ILE A 90 11.48 -4.56 8.97
C ILE A 90 12.66 -3.59 8.91
N SER A 91 13.75 -3.92 9.59
CA SER A 91 14.93 -3.02 9.71
C SER A 91 15.68 -2.85 8.40
N THR A 92 15.63 -3.84 7.53
CA THR A 92 16.31 -3.81 6.21
C THR A 92 15.43 -3.24 5.10
N GLY A 93 14.18 -2.87 5.42
CA GLY A 93 13.25 -2.33 4.43
C GLY A 93 12.88 -3.33 3.33
N ARG A 94 12.82 -4.64 3.65
CA ARG A 94 12.50 -5.67 2.66
C ARG A 94 11.18 -5.38 1.96
N TRP A 95 10.20 -4.89 2.69
CA TRP A 95 8.94 -4.36 2.20
C TRP A 95 8.78 -2.92 2.66
N TRP A 96 8.82 -2.00 1.73
CA TRP A 96 8.75 -0.56 2.02
C TRP A 96 7.49 -0.19 2.84
N PHE A 97 6.32 -0.69 2.45
CA PHE A 97 5.07 -0.39 3.13
C PHE A 97 5.06 -0.95 4.56
N LEU A 98 5.51 -2.19 4.76
CA LEU A 98 5.60 -2.83 6.07
C LEU A 98 6.47 -2.01 7.02
N THR A 99 7.67 -1.63 6.58
CA THR A 99 8.61 -0.85 7.39
C THR A 99 8.02 0.50 7.75
N THR A 100 7.47 1.20 6.77
CA THR A 100 6.89 2.54 6.95
C THR A 100 5.66 2.49 7.85
N TYR A 101 4.78 1.51 7.67
CA TYR A 101 3.59 1.35 8.49
C TYR A 101 3.92 0.90 9.93
N PHE A 102 4.95 0.06 10.11
CA PHE A 102 5.43 -0.32 11.42
C PHE A 102 5.95 0.90 12.20
N LEU A 103 6.73 1.75 11.57
CA LEU A 103 7.19 3.01 12.17
C LEU A 103 6.02 3.94 12.52
N LEU A 104 5.05 4.06 11.61
CA LEU A 104 3.83 4.83 11.88
C LEU A 104 3.08 4.26 13.10
N MET A 105 2.95 2.94 13.21
CA MET A 105 2.27 2.28 14.33
C MET A 105 2.97 2.57 15.67
N LEU A 106 4.31 2.65 15.69
CA LEU A 106 5.07 3.02 16.90
C LEU A 106 4.89 4.49 17.25
N LEU A 107 4.75 5.38 16.26
CA LEU A 107 4.57 6.82 16.47
C LEU A 107 3.12 7.21 16.75
N ALA A 108 2.15 6.40 16.35
CA ALA A 108 0.74 6.71 16.46
C ALA A 108 0.28 7.12 17.87
N PRO A 109 0.73 6.50 18.99
CA PRO A 109 0.35 6.93 20.34
C PRO A 109 0.74 8.38 20.62
N PHE A 110 1.93 8.78 20.20
CA PHE A 110 2.42 10.16 20.38
C PHE A 110 1.66 11.15 19.51
N ILE A 111 1.33 10.75 18.28
CA ILE A 111 0.50 11.55 17.36
C ILE A 111 -0.91 11.72 17.93
N GLU A 112 -1.54 10.69 18.48
CA GLU A 112 -2.88 10.78 19.07
C GLU A 112 -2.90 11.71 20.28
N ILE A 113 -1.91 11.65 21.18
CA ILE A 113 -1.76 12.58 22.32
C ILE A 113 -1.61 14.02 21.83
N ALA A 114 -0.82 14.26 20.79
CA ALA A 114 -0.68 15.58 20.20
C ALA A 114 -2.00 16.07 19.58
N LEU A 115 -2.72 15.17 18.89
CA LEU A 115 -4.01 15.47 18.27
C LEU A 115 -5.09 15.87 19.31
N GLU A 116 -5.08 15.32 20.51
CA GLU A 116 -6.03 15.71 21.58
C GLU A 116 -5.88 17.19 21.98
N ARG A 117 -4.67 17.74 21.87
CA ARG A 117 -4.36 19.12 22.25
C ARG A 117 -4.48 20.14 21.12
N VAL A 118 -4.57 19.68 19.87
CA VAL A 118 -4.58 20.54 18.69
C VAL A 118 -6.02 20.80 18.23
N SER A 119 -6.40 22.07 18.06
CA SER A 119 -7.70 22.45 17.52
C SER A 119 -7.84 22.04 16.06
N ARG A 120 -9.10 21.93 15.59
CA ARG A 120 -9.38 21.61 14.17
C ARG A 120 -8.76 22.62 13.21
N LYS A 121 -8.74 23.92 13.56
CA LYS A 121 -8.14 24.97 12.72
C LYS A 121 -6.62 24.82 12.63
N GLN A 122 -5.96 24.61 13.78
CA GLN A 122 -4.51 24.36 13.81
C GLN A 122 -4.13 23.13 12.99
N LEU A 123 -4.87 22.02 13.13
CA LEU A 123 -4.63 20.82 12.34
C LEU A 123 -4.79 21.09 10.84
N LEU A 124 -5.81 21.88 10.43
CA LEU A 124 -5.99 22.26 9.03
C LEU A 124 -4.79 23.05 8.49
N TYR A 125 -4.32 24.06 9.22
CA TYR A 125 -3.16 24.86 8.80
C TYR A 125 -1.89 24.00 8.72
N THR A 126 -1.68 23.10 9.68
CA THR A 126 -0.57 22.14 9.64
C THR A 126 -0.65 21.24 8.40
N LEU A 127 -1.85 20.74 8.09
CA LEU A 127 -2.07 19.92 6.89
C LEU A 127 -1.80 20.69 5.59
N ILE A 128 -2.22 21.95 5.49
CA ILE A 128 -1.97 22.78 4.30
C ILE A 128 -0.46 22.99 4.11
N LEU A 129 0.26 23.41 5.16
CA LEU A 129 1.70 23.59 5.10
C LEU A 129 2.43 22.28 4.78
N TYR A 130 2.03 21.18 5.43
CA TYR A 130 2.62 19.89 5.21
C TYR A 130 2.34 19.37 3.78
N PHE A 131 1.12 19.60 3.26
CA PHE A 131 0.79 19.29 1.88
C PHE A 131 1.70 20.01 0.90
N CYS A 132 1.92 21.31 1.08
CA CYS A 132 2.83 22.08 0.23
C CYS A 132 4.25 21.48 0.24
N ILE A 133 4.78 21.19 1.43
CA ILE A 133 6.13 20.59 1.56
C ILE A 133 6.17 19.18 0.95
N ASN A 134 5.19 18.35 1.27
CA ASN A 134 5.18 16.95 0.85
C ASN A 134 4.86 16.77 -0.64
N THR A 135 4.13 17.69 -1.25
CA THR A 135 3.71 17.62 -2.65
C THR A 135 4.63 18.40 -3.57
N ILE A 136 4.99 19.64 -3.24
CA ILE A 136 5.77 20.51 -4.12
C ILE A 136 7.25 20.12 -4.12
N GLY A 137 7.84 19.88 -2.95
CA GLY A 137 9.26 19.56 -2.80
C GLY A 137 9.76 18.43 -3.71
N PRO A 138 9.02 17.32 -3.83
CA PRO A 138 9.41 16.20 -4.69
C PRO A 138 9.43 16.49 -6.20
N TYR A 139 8.59 17.41 -6.68
CA TYR A 139 8.65 17.83 -8.08
C TYR A 139 9.87 18.71 -8.36
N LEU A 140 10.34 19.45 -7.35
CA LEU A 140 11.56 20.25 -7.46
C LEU A 140 12.83 19.36 -7.35
N ARG A 141 12.78 18.29 -6.58
CA ARG A 141 13.86 17.33 -6.41
C ARG A 141 13.29 15.92 -6.22
N PRO A 142 13.11 15.17 -7.32
CA PRO A 142 12.59 13.81 -7.25
C PRO A 142 13.55 12.91 -6.47
N ALA A 143 13.26 12.67 -5.20
CA ALA A 143 14.09 11.82 -4.34
C ALA A 143 13.43 10.47 -4.02
N ASN A 144 12.10 10.44 -3.94
CA ASN A 144 11.33 9.22 -3.70
C ASN A 144 9.86 9.43 -4.10
N ILE A 145 9.14 8.36 -4.32
CA ILE A 145 7.76 8.35 -4.83
C ILE A 145 6.68 8.47 -3.74
N GLY A 146 7.04 8.89 -2.53
CA GLY A 146 6.11 9.01 -1.41
C GLY A 146 6.01 7.74 -0.55
N GLU A 147 6.89 6.77 -0.77
CA GLU A 147 7.01 5.53 -0.01
C GLU A 147 7.80 5.75 1.28
N ASN A 148 7.43 6.75 2.05
CA ASN A 148 8.17 7.12 3.25
C ASN A 148 7.24 7.50 4.42
N LEU A 149 7.82 7.49 5.61
CA LEU A 149 7.12 7.79 6.86
C LEU A 149 6.52 9.21 6.86
N GLN A 150 7.18 10.18 6.24
CA GLN A 150 6.69 11.55 6.12
C GLN A 150 5.32 11.57 5.43
N ASN A 151 5.19 10.90 4.28
CA ASN A 151 3.92 10.81 3.57
C ASN A 151 2.85 10.09 4.41
N PHE A 152 3.21 9.00 5.09
CA PHE A 152 2.28 8.26 5.94
C PHE A 152 1.79 9.07 7.13
N ILE A 153 2.64 9.86 7.77
CA ILE A 153 2.23 10.78 8.84
C ILE A 153 1.25 11.82 8.28
N PHE A 154 1.53 12.41 7.11
CA PHE A 154 0.61 13.35 6.47
C PHE A 154 -0.77 12.73 6.24
N ILE A 155 -0.82 11.53 5.63
CA ILE A 155 -2.08 10.82 5.34
C ILE A 155 -2.82 10.44 6.64
N TYR A 156 -2.09 10.02 7.67
CA TYR A 156 -2.65 9.71 8.98
C TYR A 156 -3.30 10.94 9.62
N LEU A 157 -2.61 12.08 9.63
CA LEU A 157 -3.14 13.35 10.11
C LEU A 157 -4.36 13.82 9.30
N LEU A 158 -4.35 13.59 7.98
CA LEU A 158 -5.49 13.87 7.11
C LEU A 158 -6.70 12.98 7.48
N GLY A 159 -6.48 11.70 7.76
CA GLY A 159 -7.52 10.80 8.28
C GLY A 159 -8.08 11.27 9.62
N ALA A 160 -7.22 11.69 10.56
CA ALA A 160 -7.62 12.26 11.84
C ALA A 160 -8.40 13.58 11.69
N TYR A 161 -8.07 14.41 10.70
CA TYR A 161 -8.83 15.61 10.37
C TYR A 161 -10.22 15.27 9.85
N LEU A 162 -10.33 14.28 8.94
CA LEU A 162 -11.62 13.81 8.41
C LEU A 162 -12.54 13.24 9.51
N ARG A 163 -11.99 12.64 10.58
CA ARG A 163 -12.74 12.21 11.76
C ARG A 163 -13.48 13.37 12.44
N ARG A 164 -12.93 14.60 12.36
CA ARG A 164 -13.48 15.82 13.00
C ARG A 164 -14.44 16.61 12.09
N ILE A 165 -14.67 16.17 10.87
CA ILE A 165 -15.60 16.83 9.92
C ILE A 165 -17.01 16.22 10.09
N ASP A 166 -18.02 17.10 10.05
CA ASP A 166 -19.40 16.68 9.93
C ASP A 166 -19.70 16.19 8.51
N LYS A 167 -19.85 14.89 8.37
CA LYS A 167 -20.06 14.21 7.09
C LYS A 167 -21.51 14.27 6.60
N SER A 168 -22.47 14.55 7.49
CA SER A 168 -23.90 14.60 7.14
C SER A 168 -24.21 15.63 6.04
N LYS A 169 -23.33 16.65 5.92
CA LYS A 169 -23.45 17.72 4.92
C LYS A 169 -22.93 17.32 3.54
N ILE A 170 -22.20 16.21 3.40
CA ILE A 170 -21.55 15.83 2.15
C ILE A 170 -22.39 14.72 1.48
N LYS A 171 -23.06 15.06 0.38
CA LYS A 171 -23.89 14.10 -0.36
C LYS A 171 -23.02 13.11 -1.13
N SER A 172 -23.33 11.83 -1.01
CA SER A 172 -22.58 10.71 -1.65
C SER A 172 -22.39 10.89 -3.16
N LYS A 173 -23.37 11.49 -3.85
CA LYS A 173 -23.27 11.75 -5.29
C LYS A 173 -22.09 12.67 -5.67
N TYR A 174 -21.80 13.71 -4.87
CA TYR A 174 -20.66 14.59 -5.12
C TYR A 174 -19.33 13.91 -4.85
N ILE A 175 -19.27 13.06 -3.78
CA ILE A 175 -18.08 12.28 -3.46
C ILE A 175 -17.78 11.30 -4.60
N LEU A 176 -18.82 10.61 -5.10
CA LEU A 176 -18.68 9.68 -6.22
C LEU A 176 -18.21 10.42 -7.50
N SER A 177 -18.77 11.59 -7.78
CA SER A 177 -18.33 12.41 -8.93
C SER A 177 -16.85 12.79 -8.78
N VAL A 178 -16.40 13.21 -7.61
CA VAL A 178 -14.98 13.56 -7.36
C VAL A 178 -14.09 12.33 -7.53
N PHE A 179 -14.51 11.15 -7.05
CA PHE A 179 -13.78 9.89 -7.24
C PHE A 179 -13.66 9.55 -8.73
N ILE A 180 -14.75 9.59 -9.48
CA ILE A 180 -14.74 9.28 -10.92
C ILE A 180 -13.87 10.29 -11.67
N ILE A 181 -14.01 11.59 -11.42
CA ILE A 181 -13.23 12.65 -12.07
C ILE A 181 -11.73 12.46 -11.79
N SER A 182 -11.34 12.23 -10.53
CA SER A 182 -9.94 12.03 -10.19
C SER A 182 -9.36 10.76 -10.84
N THR A 183 -10.13 9.68 -10.89
CA THR A 183 -9.73 8.43 -11.58
C THR A 183 -9.57 8.65 -13.08
N THR A 184 -10.53 9.35 -13.71
CA THR A 184 -10.47 9.69 -15.14
C THR A 184 -9.27 10.59 -15.46
N LEU A 185 -8.98 11.58 -14.61
CA LEU A 185 -7.82 12.46 -14.80
C LEU A 185 -6.50 11.66 -14.70
N ILE A 186 -6.38 10.73 -13.74
CA ILE A 186 -5.20 9.87 -13.63
C ILE A 186 -5.07 9.01 -14.89
N LEU A 187 -6.17 8.41 -15.36
CA LEU A 187 -6.18 7.58 -16.57
C LEU A 187 -5.77 8.39 -17.81
N VAL A 188 -6.32 9.59 -17.99
CA VAL A 188 -5.97 10.47 -19.10
C VAL A 188 -4.50 10.89 -19.04
N LEU A 189 -3.99 11.25 -17.86
CA LEU A 189 -2.58 11.58 -17.68
C LEU A 189 -1.66 10.40 -18.00
N MET A 190 -2.02 9.18 -17.58
CA MET A 190 -1.27 7.97 -17.93
C MET A 190 -1.26 7.74 -19.44
N SER A 191 -2.42 7.79 -20.07
CA SER A 191 -2.55 7.61 -21.54
C SER A 191 -1.77 8.67 -22.32
N PHE A 192 -1.80 9.93 -21.85
CA PHE A 192 -1.04 11.01 -22.44
C PHE A 192 0.48 10.79 -22.33
N VAL A 193 0.96 10.36 -21.16
CA VAL A 193 2.37 10.04 -20.95
C VAL A 193 2.81 8.90 -21.88
N ILE A 194 2.02 7.84 -21.96
CA ILE A 194 2.30 6.68 -22.84
C ILE A 194 2.36 7.10 -24.30
N ALA A 195 1.50 8.03 -24.74
CA ALA A 195 1.43 8.49 -26.13
C ALA A 195 2.59 9.41 -26.56
N ILE A 196 3.16 10.20 -25.62
CA ILE A 196 4.12 11.26 -25.96
C ILE A 196 5.54 10.89 -25.60
N VAL A 197 5.73 10.08 -24.55
CA VAL A 197 7.06 9.79 -24.00
C VAL A 197 7.66 8.56 -24.70
N ASN A 198 8.91 8.63 -25.09
CA ASN A 198 9.64 7.50 -25.67
C ASN A 198 9.68 6.33 -24.69
N GLU A 199 9.64 5.09 -25.17
CA GLU A 199 9.62 3.85 -24.38
C GLU A 199 10.62 3.83 -23.22
N LYS A 200 11.86 4.30 -23.44
CA LYS A 200 12.91 4.34 -22.40
C LYS A 200 12.60 5.28 -21.23
N SER A 201 11.73 6.25 -21.39
CA SER A 201 11.40 7.27 -20.38
C SER A 201 10.00 7.12 -19.81
N ILE A 202 9.18 6.20 -20.34
CA ILE A 202 7.79 5.97 -19.91
C ILE A 202 7.73 5.62 -18.42
N SER A 203 8.58 4.71 -17.96
CA SER A 203 8.60 4.29 -16.55
C SER A 203 8.87 5.47 -15.60
N THR A 204 9.84 6.33 -15.95
CA THR A 204 10.18 7.51 -15.16
C THR A 204 9.04 8.52 -15.15
N ALA A 205 8.42 8.77 -16.30
CA ALA A 205 7.31 9.70 -16.42
C ALA A 205 6.06 9.18 -15.65
N LEU A 206 5.72 7.90 -15.76
CA LEU A 206 4.63 7.30 -14.99
C LEU A 206 4.90 7.35 -13.49
N GLN A 207 6.14 7.11 -13.04
CA GLN A 207 6.52 7.26 -11.64
C GLN A 207 6.30 8.67 -11.11
N LEU A 208 6.48 9.71 -11.91
CA LEU A 208 6.20 11.09 -11.50
C LEU A 208 4.70 11.34 -11.26
N PHE A 209 3.83 10.75 -12.07
CA PHE A 209 2.38 10.93 -11.96
C PHE A 209 1.71 9.95 -11.00
N LEU A 210 2.22 8.72 -10.85
CA LEU A 210 1.67 7.69 -9.98
C LEU A 210 2.28 7.68 -8.56
N GLN A 211 2.88 8.78 -8.13
CA GLN A 211 3.40 8.91 -6.77
C GLN A 211 2.26 8.93 -5.75
N TYR A 212 2.40 8.21 -4.63
CA TYR A 212 1.44 8.22 -3.51
C TYR A 212 1.19 9.61 -2.91
N ARG A 213 2.07 10.59 -3.17
CA ARG A 213 1.93 12.00 -2.78
C ARG A 213 1.34 12.91 -3.88
N ASN A 214 0.89 12.34 -5.00
CA ASN A 214 0.18 13.10 -6.03
C ASN A 214 -1.17 13.61 -5.47
N PRO A 215 -1.51 14.91 -5.66
CA PRO A 215 -2.78 15.47 -5.20
C PRO A 215 -4.02 14.71 -5.67
N LEU A 216 -4.02 14.23 -6.91
CA LEU A 216 -5.15 13.46 -7.45
C LEU A 216 -5.34 12.15 -6.70
N ILE A 217 -4.24 11.46 -6.32
CA ILE A 217 -4.29 10.23 -5.55
C ILE A 217 -4.76 10.50 -4.12
N TYR A 218 -4.39 11.62 -3.51
CA TYR A 218 -4.96 12.02 -2.22
C TYR A 218 -6.46 12.28 -2.31
N ILE A 219 -6.90 13.03 -3.33
CA ILE A 219 -8.33 13.32 -3.56
C ILE A 219 -9.11 12.03 -3.78
N GLN A 220 -8.59 11.12 -4.60
CA GLN A 220 -9.19 9.83 -4.89
C GLN A 220 -9.30 8.97 -3.61
N SER A 221 -8.23 8.90 -2.81
CA SER A 221 -8.20 8.14 -1.55
C SER A 221 -9.17 8.70 -0.51
N VAL A 222 -9.23 10.02 -0.36
CA VAL A 222 -10.19 10.69 0.53
C VAL A 222 -11.62 10.44 0.06
N SER A 223 -11.88 10.56 -1.24
CA SER A 223 -13.21 10.28 -1.81
C SER A 223 -13.63 8.85 -1.58
N LEU A 224 -12.72 7.89 -1.77
CA LEU A 224 -12.99 6.48 -1.52
C LEU A 224 -13.34 6.22 -0.05
N LEU A 225 -12.57 6.76 0.89
CA LEU A 225 -12.87 6.65 2.32
C LEU A 225 -14.24 7.25 2.65
N LEU A 226 -14.52 8.47 2.17
CA LEU A 226 -15.80 9.15 2.42
C LEU A 226 -16.99 8.42 1.80
N LEU A 227 -16.83 7.79 0.64
CA LEU A 227 -17.86 6.93 0.05
C LEU A 227 -18.21 5.78 1.00
N PHE A 228 -17.21 5.04 1.48
CA PHE A 228 -17.44 3.94 2.42
C PHE A 228 -18.06 4.39 3.74
N LEU A 229 -17.68 5.55 4.26
CA LEU A 229 -18.24 6.10 5.49
C LEU A 229 -19.70 6.56 5.34
N ASN A 230 -20.15 6.83 4.11
CA ASN A 230 -21.54 7.22 3.81
C ASN A 230 -22.43 6.01 3.44
N PHE A 231 -21.87 4.82 3.23
CA PHE A 231 -22.68 3.61 3.08
C PHE A 231 -23.33 3.21 4.39
N HIS A 232 -24.51 2.60 4.29
CA HIS A 232 -25.12 1.96 5.46
C HIS A 232 -24.19 0.87 6.01
N PRO A 233 -24.00 0.83 7.33
CA PRO A 233 -23.17 -0.21 7.93
C PRO A 233 -23.74 -1.59 7.58
N PHE A 234 -22.93 -2.43 6.99
CA PHE A 234 -23.26 -3.82 6.76
C PHE A 234 -22.19 -4.71 7.36
N CYS A 235 -22.58 -5.85 7.89
CA CYS A 235 -21.67 -6.82 8.43
C CYS A 235 -21.70 -8.08 7.56
N ASN A 236 -20.59 -8.36 6.89
CA ASN A 236 -20.40 -9.57 6.13
C ASN A 236 -19.17 -10.31 6.66
N GLN A 237 -19.39 -11.50 7.24
CA GLN A 237 -18.32 -12.29 7.85
C GLN A 237 -17.23 -12.69 6.85
N SER A 238 -17.60 -12.99 5.61
CA SER A 238 -16.63 -13.37 4.56
C SER A 238 -15.75 -12.19 4.19
N LEU A 239 -16.33 -10.99 3.97
CA LEU A 239 -15.56 -9.77 3.68
C LEU A 239 -14.68 -9.38 4.86
N ASN A 240 -15.19 -9.48 6.09
CA ASN A 240 -14.41 -9.20 7.30
C ASN A 240 -13.25 -10.20 7.48
N SER A 241 -13.44 -11.46 7.09
CA SER A 241 -12.37 -12.46 7.11
C SER A 241 -11.31 -12.17 6.04
N LEU A 242 -11.72 -11.81 4.83
CA LEU A 242 -10.81 -11.44 3.75
C LEU A 242 -10.00 -10.18 4.09
N SER A 243 -10.65 -9.15 4.62
CA SER A 243 -9.98 -7.89 4.96
C SER A 243 -8.87 -8.05 6.01
N LYS A 244 -9.01 -9.00 6.94
CA LYS A 244 -7.96 -9.31 7.92
C LYS A 244 -6.70 -9.90 7.28
N ASN A 245 -6.82 -10.52 6.11
CA ASN A 245 -5.72 -11.20 5.42
C ASN A 245 -5.10 -10.37 4.29
N VAL A 246 -5.60 -9.16 4.01
CA VAL A 246 -5.09 -8.29 2.93
C VAL A 246 -3.59 -8.04 3.09
N PHE A 247 -3.13 -7.85 4.33
CA PHE A 247 -1.71 -7.65 4.60
C PHE A 247 -0.86 -8.89 4.30
N SER A 248 -1.37 -10.09 4.56
CA SER A 248 -0.68 -11.34 4.22
C SER A 248 -0.59 -11.55 2.70
N ILE A 249 -1.64 -11.16 1.97
CA ILE A 249 -1.64 -11.19 0.50
C ILE A 249 -0.53 -10.27 -0.04
N TYR A 250 -0.45 -9.04 0.49
CA TYR A 250 0.63 -8.11 0.16
C TYR A 250 2.02 -8.68 0.44
N LEU A 251 2.24 -9.23 1.64
CA LEU A 251 3.54 -9.79 2.03
C LEU A 251 3.96 -10.96 1.14
N LEU A 252 3.02 -11.80 0.72
CA LEU A 252 3.31 -12.92 -0.17
C LEU A 252 3.62 -12.42 -1.57
N SER A 253 2.74 -11.61 -2.17
CA SER A 253 2.90 -11.14 -3.55
C SER A 253 4.17 -10.33 -3.74
N GLU A 254 4.39 -9.34 -2.89
CA GLU A 254 5.58 -8.48 -2.95
C GLU A 254 6.85 -9.23 -2.54
N GLY A 255 6.75 -10.19 -1.61
CA GLY A 255 7.86 -11.01 -1.14
C GLY A 255 8.35 -12.02 -2.17
N LEU A 256 7.50 -12.47 -3.09
CA LEU A 256 7.88 -13.32 -4.23
C LEU A 256 8.56 -12.51 -5.34
N GLY A 257 8.44 -11.17 -5.28
CA GLY A 257 9.22 -10.25 -6.08
C GLY A 257 8.91 -10.27 -7.56
N TYR A 258 9.90 -9.84 -8.36
CA TYR A 258 9.72 -9.62 -9.80
C TYR A 258 9.24 -10.85 -10.56
N GLY A 259 9.68 -12.04 -10.18
CA GLY A 259 9.31 -13.28 -10.87
C GLY A 259 7.81 -13.58 -10.88
N ILE A 260 7.07 -13.23 -9.81
CA ILE A 260 5.63 -13.44 -9.75
C ILE A 260 4.89 -12.43 -10.64
N TYR A 261 5.40 -11.21 -10.76
CA TYR A 261 4.82 -10.19 -11.63
C TYR A 261 4.99 -10.51 -13.11
N THR A 262 6.16 -11.01 -13.51
CA THR A 262 6.41 -11.45 -14.90
C THR A 262 5.55 -12.64 -15.26
N LEU A 263 5.41 -13.62 -14.36
CA LEU A 263 4.52 -14.76 -14.55
C LEU A 263 3.06 -14.32 -14.68
N TRP A 264 2.61 -13.42 -13.81
CA TRP A 264 1.26 -12.86 -13.90
C TRP A 264 1.04 -12.10 -15.20
N ALA A 265 2.00 -11.28 -15.64
CA ALA A 265 1.92 -10.56 -16.90
C ALA A 265 1.79 -11.52 -18.09
N SER A 266 2.63 -12.55 -18.16
CA SER A 266 2.56 -13.59 -19.21
C SER A 266 1.21 -14.34 -19.21
N ILE A 267 0.65 -14.62 -18.04
CA ILE A 267 -0.68 -15.25 -17.93
C ILE A 267 -1.78 -14.29 -18.41
N MET A 268 -1.67 -12.99 -18.08
CA MET A 268 -2.62 -11.96 -18.53
C MET A 268 -2.60 -11.78 -20.05
N GLU A 269 -1.45 -11.91 -20.69
CA GLU A 269 -1.32 -11.90 -22.16
C GLU A 269 -2.08 -13.06 -22.83
N ILE A 270 -2.09 -14.24 -22.19
CA ILE A 270 -2.83 -15.40 -22.68
C ILE A 270 -4.35 -15.20 -22.50
N SER A 271 -4.76 -14.79 -21.30
CA SER A 271 -6.16 -14.57 -20.96
C SER A 271 -6.31 -13.75 -19.69
N ILE A 272 -7.11 -12.70 -19.76
CA ILE A 272 -7.49 -11.86 -18.61
C ILE A 272 -8.14 -12.70 -17.50
N ILE A 273 -8.97 -13.68 -17.89
CA ILE A 273 -9.65 -14.56 -16.90
C ILE A 273 -8.62 -15.40 -16.15
N LEU A 274 -7.63 -15.95 -16.84
CA LEU A 274 -6.56 -16.71 -16.21
C LEU A 274 -5.71 -15.82 -15.28
N GLY A 275 -5.37 -14.60 -15.71
CA GLY A 275 -4.63 -13.65 -14.88
C GLY A 275 -5.39 -13.25 -13.61
N LEU A 276 -6.69 -13.00 -13.70
CA LEU A 276 -7.53 -12.75 -12.51
C LEU A 276 -7.62 -14.00 -11.61
N SER A 277 -7.79 -15.19 -12.21
CA SER A 277 -7.82 -16.46 -11.46
C SER A 277 -6.51 -16.70 -10.70
N PHE A 278 -5.38 -16.32 -11.29
CA PHE A 278 -4.07 -16.41 -10.64
C PHE A 278 -3.97 -15.50 -9.40
N ILE A 279 -4.52 -14.28 -9.45
CA ILE A 279 -4.58 -13.39 -8.29
C ILE A 279 -5.43 -14.02 -7.17
N PHE A 280 -6.58 -14.61 -7.50
CA PHE A 280 -7.42 -15.31 -6.52
C PHE A 280 -6.70 -16.51 -5.90
N LEU A 281 -5.99 -17.31 -6.69
CA LEU A 281 -5.20 -18.44 -6.23
C LEU A 281 -4.09 -17.98 -5.25
N LEU A 282 -3.33 -16.97 -5.64
CA LEU A 282 -2.28 -16.39 -4.79
C LEU A 282 -2.85 -15.87 -3.46
N SER A 283 -4.01 -15.20 -3.54
CA SER A 283 -4.71 -14.71 -2.35
C SER A 283 -5.17 -15.84 -1.45
N ALA A 284 -5.69 -16.93 -2.00
CA ALA A 284 -6.09 -18.10 -1.24
C ALA A 284 -4.88 -18.76 -0.52
N ILE A 285 -3.76 -18.89 -1.20
CA ILE A 285 -2.50 -19.38 -0.61
C ILE A 285 -2.05 -18.49 0.55
N ALA A 286 -2.06 -17.17 0.38
CA ALA A 286 -1.69 -16.23 1.43
C ALA A 286 -2.59 -16.35 2.66
N ILE A 287 -3.90 -16.54 2.47
CA ILE A 287 -4.87 -16.74 3.56
C ILE A 287 -4.59 -18.04 4.33
N ILE A 288 -4.29 -19.13 3.61
CA ILE A 288 -3.95 -20.42 4.23
C ILE A 288 -2.66 -20.28 5.06
N LEU A 289 -1.63 -19.68 4.50
CA LEU A 289 -0.36 -19.44 5.19
C LEU A 289 -0.55 -18.56 6.44
N ASP A 290 -1.41 -17.53 6.35
CA ASP A 290 -1.69 -16.68 7.51
C ASP A 290 -2.44 -17.40 8.63
N ARG A 291 -3.33 -18.32 8.31
CA ARG A 291 -3.99 -19.19 9.31
C ARG A 291 -2.97 -20.09 10.03
N ILE A 292 -2.03 -20.68 9.29
CA ILE A 292 -0.94 -21.47 9.86
C ILE A 292 -0.10 -20.60 10.79
N ARG A 293 0.32 -19.42 10.34
CA ARG A 293 1.04 -18.43 11.14
C ARG A 293 0.31 -18.08 12.43
N GLY A 294 -1.00 -17.80 12.32
CA GLY A 294 -1.84 -17.46 13.47
C GLY A 294 -1.89 -18.57 14.51
N GLY A 295 -1.99 -19.82 14.06
CA GLY A 295 -1.93 -21.01 14.94
C GLY A 295 -0.58 -21.14 15.65
N ILE A 296 0.52 -20.91 14.95
CA ILE A 296 1.88 -20.92 15.54
C ILE A 296 2.02 -19.81 16.59
N PHE A 297 1.63 -18.57 16.21
CA PHE A 297 1.74 -17.42 17.09
C PHE A 297 0.94 -17.59 18.39
N SER A 298 -0.29 -18.11 18.30
CA SER A 298 -1.13 -18.36 19.48
C SER A 298 -0.50 -19.36 20.45
N LYS A 299 0.13 -20.42 19.94
CA LYS A 299 0.86 -21.41 20.76
C LYS A 299 2.06 -20.77 21.46
N ILE A 300 2.84 -19.93 20.76
CA ILE A 300 4.00 -19.21 21.33
C ILE A 300 3.53 -18.30 22.46
N MET A 301 2.47 -17.51 22.22
CA MET A 301 1.93 -16.59 23.24
C MET A 301 1.32 -17.31 24.45
N PHE A 302 0.73 -18.49 24.24
CA PHE A 302 0.24 -19.32 25.34
C PHE A 302 1.38 -19.83 26.21
N LEU A 303 2.45 -20.34 25.61
CA LEU A 303 3.64 -20.81 26.33
C LEU A 303 4.36 -19.69 27.10
N SER A 304 4.33 -18.45 26.60
CA SER A 304 4.92 -17.30 27.27
C SER A 304 4.14 -16.79 28.49
N LYS A 305 2.82 -17.06 28.56
CA LYS A 305 1.96 -16.68 29.70
C LYS A 305 2.01 -17.67 30.86
N ASN A 306 2.49 -18.89 30.61
CA ASN A 306 2.55 -19.96 31.60
C ASN A 306 3.97 -20.11 32.20
N LYS A 307 4.88 -19.21 31.89
CA LYS A 307 6.17 -19.02 32.54
C LYS A 307 6.17 -17.74 33.37
#